data_fbc9e7c720864d1f875a1a8ee0fc9946
#
_entry.id   fbc9e7c720864d1f875a1a8ee0fc9946
#
_cell.length_a   1.000
_cell.length_b   1.000
_cell.length_c   1.000
_cell.angle_alpha   90.00
_cell.angle_beta   90.00
_cell.angle_gamma   90.00
#
_symmetry.space_group_name_H-M   'P 1'
#
loop_
_entity.id
_entity.type
_entity.pdbx_description
1 polymer ?
#
loop_
_entity_poly.entity_id
_entity_poly.type
_entity_poly.pdbx_seq_one_letter_code
_entity_poly.pdbx_strand_id
1 'polypeptide(L)'
;MIVAFVVTFILTIAFGFEDEVDEENLLENKKEDKKETAVFSPLKGKVVSLKEVPDEVFASEAMGKGIAIIPSEGKVVSPVNGEVTAIFPTLHAIGITSKTGVEILIHIGLDTVNLNGKYYSSKISVGDSVHVGDELITFDKQAIENEGYNTITPMIITNSINFESIDCIKNNEVNYEDELLIIK
;
A
#
# COMPACT_ATOMS: atom_id res chain seq x y z
N MET A 1 -32.54 -0.53 -54.30
CA MET A 1 -32.00 -1.48 -53.28
C MET A 1 -31.74 -0.82 -51.90
N ILE A 2 -31.64 0.50 -51.82
CA ILE A 2 -31.43 1.25 -50.56
C ILE A 2 -32.71 1.37 -49.72
N VAL A 3 -33.88 1.47 -50.36
CA VAL A 3 -35.17 1.64 -49.68
C VAL A 3 -35.61 0.39 -48.89
N ALA A 4 -35.27 -0.82 -49.36
CA ALA A 4 -35.60 -2.07 -48.66
C ALA A 4 -34.84 -2.24 -47.32
N PHE A 5 -33.59 -1.72 -47.24
CA PHE A 5 -32.77 -1.80 -46.05
C PHE A 5 -33.26 -0.87 -44.92
N VAL A 6 -33.74 0.33 -45.31
CA VAL A 6 -34.25 1.31 -44.34
C VAL A 6 -35.58 0.86 -43.72
N VAL A 7 -36.46 0.21 -44.52
CA VAL A 7 -37.73 -0.32 -43.98
C VAL A 7 -37.53 -1.47 -43.04
N THR A 8 -36.57 -2.35 -43.32
CA THR A 8 -36.24 -3.45 -42.42
C THR A 8 -35.66 -2.96 -41.10
N PHE A 9 -34.82 -1.91 -41.12
CA PHE A 9 -34.24 -1.32 -39.93
C PHE A 9 -35.27 -0.63 -39.04
N ILE A 10 -36.22 0.09 -39.65
CA ILE A 10 -37.32 0.75 -38.92
C ILE A 10 -38.28 -0.26 -38.30
N LEU A 11 -38.58 -1.39 -39.01
CA LEU A 11 -39.44 -2.43 -38.45
C LEU A 11 -38.78 -3.16 -37.26
N THR A 12 -37.46 -3.30 -37.26
CA THR A 12 -36.72 -3.93 -36.14
C THR A 12 -36.75 -3.05 -34.90
N ILE A 13 -36.74 -1.70 -35.06
CA ILE A 13 -36.88 -0.75 -33.95
C ILE A 13 -38.31 -0.72 -33.40
N ALA A 14 -39.34 -0.89 -34.31
CA ALA A 14 -40.74 -0.84 -33.88
C ALA A 14 -41.25 -2.11 -33.15
N PHE A 15 -40.53 -3.23 -33.26
CA PHE A 15 -40.78 -4.48 -32.54
C PHE A 15 -39.55 -4.91 -31.70
N GLY A 16 -38.71 -3.93 -31.34
CA GLY A 16 -37.62 -4.17 -30.41
C GLY A 16 -38.19 -4.66 -29.10
N PHE A 17 -37.72 -5.82 -28.67
CA PHE A 17 -37.87 -6.33 -27.31
C PHE A 17 -37.55 -5.19 -26.36
N GLU A 18 -38.53 -4.70 -25.63
CA GLU A 18 -38.32 -4.02 -24.36
C GLU A 18 -37.88 -5.10 -23.39
N ASP A 19 -36.59 -5.45 -23.40
CA ASP A 19 -35.95 -5.90 -22.20
C ASP A 19 -35.94 -4.66 -21.31
N GLU A 20 -36.89 -4.59 -20.37
CA GLU A 20 -36.79 -3.72 -19.21
C GLU A 20 -35.47 -4.10 -18.54
N VAL A 21 -34.40 -3.40 -18.90
CA VAL A 21 -33.17 -3.41 -18.15
C VAL A 21 -33.52 -2.66 -16.87
N ASP A 22 -33.86 -3.42 -15.83
CA ASP A 22 -34.14 -2.88 -14.52
C ASP A 22 -32.99 -1.91 -14.13
N GLU A 23 -33.27 -0.61 -14.17
CA GLU A 23 -32.32 0.41 -13.71
C GLU A 23 -31.89 0.16 -12.26
N GLU A 24 -32.71 -0.53 -11.47
CA GLU A 24 -32.33 -1.02 -10.12
C GLU A 24 -31.16 -1.99 -10.17
N ASN A 25 -31.07 -2.90 -11.16
CA ASN A 25 -29.94 -3.84 -11.30
C ASN A 25 -28.67 -3.16 -11.75
N LEU A 26 -28.74 -2.01 -12.45
CA LEU A 26 -27.58 -1.20 -12.81
C LEU A 26 -27.07 -0.34 -11.63
N LEU A 27 -27.94 -0.04 -10.67
CA LEU A 27 -27.58 0.68 -9.45
C LEU A 27 -27.07 -0.26 -8.36
N GLU A 28 -27.56 -1.50 -8.28
CA GLU A 28 -27.02 -2.51 -7.35
C GLU A 28 -25.64 -3.01 -7.77
N ASN A 29 -25.33 -3.12 -9.06
CA ASN A 29 -23.98 -3.46 -9.55
C ASN A 29 -22.95 -2.32 -9.45
N LYS A 30 -23.34 -1.12 -9.00
CA LYS A 30 -22.44 0.02 -8.73
C LYS A 30 -22.11 0.21 -7.24
N LYS A 31 -22.66 -0.58 -6.35
CA LYS A 31 -22.03 -0.84 -5.06
C LYS A 31 -20.96 -1.92 -5.27
N GLU A 32 -19.85 -1.59 -5.94
CA GLU A 32 -18.59 -2.24 -5.60
C GLU A 32 -18.45 -2.07 -4.08
N ASP A 33 -18.60 -3.17 -3.35
CA ASP A 33 -18.19 -3.25 -1.95
C ASP A 33 -16.76 -2.71 -1.92
N LYS A 34 -16.60 -1.47 -1.45
CA LYS A 34 -15.28 -0.89 -1.19
C LYS A 34 -14.64 -1.79 -0.16
N LYS A 35 -13.86 -2.74 -0.63
CA LYS A 35 -13.29 -3.81 0.16
C LYS A 35 -12.27 -3.18 1.11
N GLU A 36 -12.65 -3.12 2.38
CA GLU A 36 -11.76 -2.70 3.44
C GLU A 36 -10.46 -3.51 3.39
N THR A 37 -9.32 -2.83 3.48
CA THR A 37 -8.01 -3.47 3.42
C THR A 37 -7.30 -3.28 4.76
N ALA A 38 -7.07 -4.40 5.45
CA ALA A 38 -6.20 -4.43 6.61
C ALA A 38 -4.72 -4.40 6.16
N VAL A 39 -3.95 -3.50 6.77
CA VAL A 39 -2.50 -3.41 6.63
C VAL A 39 -1.87 -3.77 7.97
N PHE A 40 -0.99 -4.74 7.96
CA PHE A 40 -0.36 -5.31 9.14
C PHE A 40 0.98 -4.64 9.45
N SER A 41 1.48 -4.82 10.67
CA SER A 41 2.76 -4.25 11.05
C SER A 41 3.92 -4.95 10.33
N PRO A 42 4.76 -4.19 9.57
CA PRO A 42 5.93 -4.75 8.92
C PRO A 42 7.12 -4.91 9.87
N LEU A 43 7.04 -4.36 11.07
CA LEU A 43 8.14 -4.29 12.04
C LEU A 43 7.64 -4.57 13.45
N LYS A 44 8.52 -5.06 14.31
CA LYS A 44 8.32 -4.97 15.76
C LYS A 44 8.84 -3.64 16.26
N GLY A 45 8.09 -2.97 17.12
CA GLY A 45 8.51 -1.73 17.73
C GLY A 45 7.38 -0.84 18.18
N LYS A 46 7.68 0.43 18.39
CA LYS A 46 6.73 1.44 18.86
C LYS A 46 6.18 2.23 17.67
N VAL A 47 4.85 2.25 17.54
CA VAL A 47 4.14 3.07 16.55
C VAL A 47 4.14 4.53 17.00
N VAL A 48 4.42 5.42 16.06
CA VAL A 48 4.34 6.88 16.23
C VAL A 48 3.68 7.51 15.00
N SER A 49 3.13 8.71 15.18
CA SER A 49 2.58 9.47 14.06
C SER A 49 3.68 9.90 13.09
N LEU A 50 3.38 9.99 11.79
CA LEU A 50 4.30 10.60 10.83
C LEU A 50 4.73 12.02 11.25
N LYS A 51 3.87 12.78 11.92
CA LYS A 51 4.16 14.12 12.44
C LYS A 51 5.26 14.15 13.50
N GLU A 52 5.57 13.02 14.12
CA GLU A 52 6.65 12.88 15.10
C GLU A 52 7.99 12.50 14.46
N VAL A 53 7.99 12.15 13.16
CA VAL A 53 9.22 11.85 12.43
C VAL A 53 10.03 13.13 12.24
N PRO A 54 11.33 13.15 12.62
CA PRO A 54 12.16 14.34 12.48
C PRO A 54 12.67 14.53 11.03
N ASP A 55 11.75 14.50 10.08
CA ASP A 55 11.95 14.72 8.65
C ASP A 55 10.70 15.36 8.06
N GLU A 56 10.84 16.54 7.44
CA GLU A 56 9.72 17.35 6.97
C GLU A 56 8.92 16.67 5.83
N VAL A 57 9.59 15.88 4.99
CA VAL A 57 8.95 15.19 3.86
C VAL A 57 7.94 14.16 4.39
N PHE A 58 8.30 13.42 5.44
CA PHE A 58 7.41 12.45 6.08
C PHE A 58 6.40 13.14 7.01
N ALA A 59 6.85 14.08 7.82
CA ALA A 59 5.99 14.75 8.81
C ALA A 59 4.86 15.58 8.18
N SER A 60 5.07 16.13 6.98
CA SER A 60 4.05 16.87 6.23
C SER A 60 3.04 15.98 5.52
N GLU A 61 3.22 14.66 5.51
CA GLU A 61 2.40 13.70 4.75
C GLU A 61 2.38 13.99 3.22
N ALA A 62 3.39 14.69 2.70
CA ALA A 62 3.46 15.06 1.28
C ALA A 62 3.55 13.84 0.35
N MET A 63 4.08 12.72 0.83
CA MET A 63 4.16 11.45 0.09
C MET A 63 2.93 10.55 0.27
N GLY A 64 1.99 10.93 1.12
CA GLY A 64 0.81 10.16 1.48
C GLY A 64 0.65 10.00 2.98
N LYS A 65 -0.50 9.49 3.39
CA LYS A 65 -0.82 9.23 4.80
C LYS A 65 -0.18 7.92 5.26
N GLY A 66 0.03 7.78 6.56
CA GLY A 66 0.60 6.57 7.13
C GLY A 66 0.99 6.73 8.59
N ILE A 67 1.93 5.91 9.01
CA ILE A 67 2.52 5.90 10.35
C ILE A 67 4.03 5.71 10.26
N ALA A 68 4.72 5.84 11.37
CA ALA A 68 6.09 5.39 11.49
C ALA A 68 6.24 4.39 12.66
N ILE A 69 7.27 3.55 12.58
CA ILE A 69 7.60 2.60 13.64
C ILE A 69 9.05 2.85 14.05
N ILE A 70 9.28 2.98 15.36
CA ILE A 70 10.63 2.93 15.94
C ILE A 70 10.95 1.45 16.15
N PRO A 71 11.82 0.84 15.32
CA PRO A 71 12.01 -0.61 15.34
C PRO A 71 12.76 -1.09 16.59
N SER A 72 12.35 -2.23 17.12
CA SER A 72 13.07 -2.92 18.20
C SER A 72 14.14 -3.88 17.66
N GLU A 73 13.99 -4.34 16.41
CA GLU A 73 14.92 -5.24 15.73
C GLU A 73 15.03 -4.92 14.24
N GLY A 74 16.02 -5.47 13.55
CA GLY A 74 16.36 -5.16 12.16
C GLY A 74 15.74 -6.10 11.14
N LYS A 75 14.40 -6.26 11.12
CA LYS A 75 13.71 -7.08 10.13
C LYS A 75 12.41 -6.40 9.68
N VAL A 76 12.19 -6.36 8.36
CA VAL A 76 10.97 -5.90 7.70
C VAL A 76 10.27 -7.08 7.04
N VAL A 77 8.97 -7.22 7.31
CA VAL A 77 8.11 -8.22 6.66
C VAL A 77 7.00 -7.54 5.85
N SER A 78 6.37 -8.31 4.96
CA SER A 78 5.26 -7.78 4.17
C SER A 78 4.04 -7.46 5.03
N PRO A 79 3.50 -6.24 4.93
CA PRO A 79 2.30 -5.82 5.66
C PRO A 79 1.01 -6.24 4.96
N VAL A 80 1.07 -6.75 3.74
CA VAL A 80 -0.09 -7.12 2.92
C VAL A 80 0.21 -8.33 2.04
N ASN A 81 -0.85 -8.98 1.56
CA ASN A 81 -0.71 -9.90 0.43
C ASN A 81 -0.69 -9.07 -0.86
N GLY A 82 0.38 -9.19 -1.65
CA GLY A 82 0.56 -8.34 -2.82
C GLY A 82 1.77 -8.69 -3.67
N GLU A 83 2.30 -7.69 -4.33
CA GLU A 83 3.47 -7.78 -5.20
C GLU A 83 4.47 -6.69 -4.83
N VAL A 84 5.76 -7.01 -4.85
CA VAL A 84 6.84 -6.03 -4.70
C VAL A 84 6.95 -5.21 -5.98
N THR A 85 6.62 -3.93 -5.90
CA THR A 85 6.60 -3.03 -7.06
C THR A 85 7.83 -2.15 -7.18
N ALA A 86 8.58 -1.97 -6.10
CA ALA A 86 9.84 -1.23 -6.11
C ALA A 86 10.80 -1.74 -5.04
N ILE A 87 12.09 -1.82 -5.36
CA ILE A 87 13.18 -1.99 -4.40
C ILE A 87 14.25 -0.97 -4.76
N PHE A 88 14.60 -0.12 -3.81
CA PHE A 88 15.67 0.85 -4.02
C PHE A 88 17.03 0.14 -4.00
N PRO A 89 17.98 0.51 -4.87
CA PRO A 89 19.25 -0.19 -4.99
C PRO A 89 20.05 -0.27 -3.67
N THR A 90 19.87 0.69 -2.80
CA THR A 90 20.49 0.75 -1.47
C THR A 90 19.67 0.05 -0.38
N LEU A 91 18.59 -0.65 -0.73
CA LEU A 91 17.72 -1.45 0.13
C LEU A 91 17.09 -0.70 1.33
N HIS A 92 17.24 0.64 1.38
CA HIS A 92 16.67 1.46 2.44
C HIS A 92 15.16 1.69 2.29
N ALA A 93 14.60 1.38 1.12
CA ALA A 93 13.18 1.52 0.86
C ALA A 93 12.65 0.44 -0.06
N ILE A 94 11.40 0.04 0.16
CA ILE A 94 10.68 -0.97 -0.63
C ILE A 94 9.22 -0.53 -0.84
N GLY A 95 8.72 -0.71 -2.05
CA GLY A 95 7.33 -0.49 -2.44
C GLY A 95 6.61 -1.81 -2.66
N ILE A 96 5.36 -1.90 -2.18
CA ILE A 96 4.50 -3.07 -2.33
C ILE A 96 3.11 -2.59 -2.74
N THR A 97 2.51 -3.26 -3.72
CA THR A 97 1.10 -3.04 -4.06
C THR A 97 0.28 -4.25 -3.61
N SER A 98 -0.72 -3.99 -2.77
CA SER A 98 -1.63 -5.03 -2.30
C SER A 98 -2.53 -5.55 -3.42
N LYS A 99 -3.13 -6.74 -3.22
CA LYS A 99 -4.15 -7.29 -4.15
C LYS A 99 -5.40 -6.40 -4.29
N THR A 100 -5.61 -5.47 -3.36
CA THR A 100 -6.73 -4.52 -3.37
C THR A 100 -6.34 -3.15 -3.93
N GLY A 101 -5.10 -3.00 -4.43
CA GLY A 101 -4.61 -1.77 -5.05
C GLY A 101 -4.06 -0.72 -4.07
N VAL A 102 -3.85 -1.07 -2.80
CA VAL A 102 -3.17 -0.19 -1.83
C VAL A 102 -1.67 -0.20 -2.12
N GLU A 103 -1.09 0.97 -2.35
CA GLU A 103 0.34 1.15 -2.60
C GLU A 103 1.05 1.59 -1.32
N ILE A 104 2.01 0.78 -0.88
CA ILE A 104 2.71 0.95 0.39
C ILE A 104 4.19 1.18 0.12
N LEU A 105 4.75 2.25 0.68
CA LEU A 105 6.18 2.49 0.76
C LEU A 105 6.64 2.31 2.21
N ILE A 106 7.65 1.47 2.43
CA ILE A 106 8.34 1.33 3.70
C ILE A 106 9.75 1.91 3.52
N HIS A 107 10.08 2.94 4.32
CA HIS A 107 11.37 3.63 4.25
C HIS A 107 12.15 3.40 5.56
N ILE A 108 13.21 2.61 5.50
CA ILE A 108 13.94 2.10 6.67
C ILE A 108 15.02 3.10 7.11
N GLY A 109 14.72 3.84 8.17
CA GLY A 109 15.56 4.89 8.71
C GLY A 109 15.50 6.20 7.92
N LEU A 110 16.10 7.26 8.47
CA LEU A 110 16.18 8.57 7.86
C LEU A 110 17.57 8.77 7.27
N ASP A 111 17.65 9.32 6.05
CA ASP A 111 18.89 9.58 5.30
C ASP A 111 19.77 8.35 5.03
N THR A 112 19.26 7.16 5.29
CA THR A 112 19.99 5.89 5.20
C THR A 112 20.34 5.47 3.77
N VAL A 113 19.81 6.15 2.76
CA VAL A 113 20.28 6.08 1.37
C VAL A 113 21.79 6.35 1.26
N ASN A 114 22.34 7.21 2.13
CA ASN A 114 23.75 7.56 2.19
C ASN A 114 24.66 6.40 2.63
N LEU A 115 24.10 5.35 3.24
CA LEU A 115 24.84 4.13 3.59
C LEU A 115 25.15 3.25 2.36
N ASN A 116 24.61 3.59 1.17
CA ASN A 116 24.82 2.86 -0.07
C ASN A 116 24.59 1.34 0.04
N GLY A 117 23.57 0.94 0.81
CA GLY A 117 23.19 -0.46 1.03
C GLY A 117 23.99 -1.19 2.11
N LYS A 118 24.97 -0.53 2.73
CA LYS A 118 25.68 -1.09 3.87
C LYS A 118 24.73 -1.40 5.00
N TYR A 119 24.85 -2.59 5.60
CA TYR A 119 24.00 -3.09 6.68
C TYR A 119 22.59 -3.56 6.28
N TYR A 120 22.24 -3.58 5.00
CA TYR A 120 20.98 -4.08 4.49
C TYR A 120 21.17 -5.37 3.70
N SER A 121 20.18 -6.25 3.75
CA SER A 121 20.14 -7.47 2.94
C SER A 121 18.70 -7.79 2.55
N SER A 122 18.51 -8.23 1.31
CA SER A 122 17.22 -8.69 0.80
C SER A 122 17.43 -9.89 -0.13
N LYS A 123 16.43 -10.78 -0.17
CA LYS A 123 16.35 -11.90 -1.12
C LYS A 123 15.18 -11.74 -2.09
N ILE A 124 14.38 -10.67 -1.91
CA ILE A 124 13.20 -10.36 -2.71
C ILE A 124 13.59 -9.53 -3.92
N SER A 125 12.87 -9.69 -5.00
CA SER A 125 13.02 -8.96 -6.26
C SER A 125 11.71 -8.24 -6.61
N VAL A 126 11.81 -7.21 -7.44
CA VAL A 126 10.63 -6.55 -8.03
C VAL A 126 9.88 -7.58 -8.88
N GLY A 127 8.55 -7.65 -8.72
CA GLY A 127 7.66 -8.62 -9.34
C GLY A 127 7.39 -9.86 -8.48
N ASP A 128 8.09 -10.04 -7.36
CA ASP A 128 7.81 -11.15 -6.46
C ASP A 128 6.46 -10.98 -5.76
N SER A 129 5.66 -12.04 -5.74
CA SER A 129 4.45 -12.12 -4.93
C SER A 129 4.80 -12.38 -3.47
N VAL A 130 4.18 -11.63 -2.56
CA VAL A 130 4.41 -11.73 -1.12
C VAL A 130 3.10 -11.89 -0.35
N HIS A 131 3.21 -12.52 0.81
CA HIS A 131 2.13 -12.67 1.79
C HIS A 131 2.47 -11.89 3.06
N VAL A 132 1.45 -11.56 3.84
CA VAL A 132 1.65 -10.98 5.18
C VAL A 132 2.64 -11.84 5.97
N GLY A 133 3.67 -11.19 6.56
CA GLY A 133 4.70 -11.86 7.35
C GLY A 133 5.93 -12.35 6.57
N ASP A 134 5.89 -12.39 5.22
CA ASP A 134 7.06 -12.76 4.42
C ASP A 134 8.21 -11.76 4.63
N GLU A 135 9.42 -12.27 4.86
CA GLU A 135 10.61 -11.44 5.06
C GLU A 135 11.00 -10.71 3.78
N LEU A 136 11.11 -9.39 3.85
CA LEU A 136 11.45 -8.51 2.74
C LEU A 136 12.90 -8.05 2.80
N ILE A 137 13.26 -7.40 3.90
CA ILE A 137 14.57 -6.79 4.13
C ILE A 137 14.99 -7.06 5.56
N THR A 138 16.28 -7.40 5.74
CA THR A 138 16.94 -7.39 7.05
C THR A 138 17.96 -6.27 7.10
N PHE A 139 18.17 -5.69 8.28
CA PHE A 139 19.16 -4.62 8.47
C PHE A 139 19.82 -4.71 9.85
N ASP A 140 21.08 -4.29 9.93
CA ASP A 140 21.78 -4.18 11.21
C ASP A 140 21.46 -2.84 11.88
N LYS A 141 20.36 -2.84 12.67
CA LYS A 141 19.88 -1.66 13.37
C LYS A 141 20.99 -0.97 14.19
N GLN A 142 21.74 -1.76 14.97
CA GLN A 142 22.76 -1.20 15.84
C GLN A 142 23.92 -0.58 15.04
N ALA A 143 24.32 -1.21 13.94
CA ALA A 143 25.38 -0.67 13.09
C ALA A 143 24.93 0.64 12.40
N ILE A 144 23.68 0.72 11.95
CA ILE A 144 23.10 1.94 11.37
C ILE A 144 23.07 3.07 12.38
N GLU A 145 22.63 2.79 13.62
CA GLU A 145 22.60 3.76 14.71
C GLU A 145 24.02 4.22 15.14
N ASN A 146 24.99 3.32 15.12
CA ASN A 146 26.40 3.64 15.40
C ASN A 146 27.02 4.55 14.34
N GLU A 147 26.53 4.50 13.09
CA GLU A 147 26.93 5.47 12.02
C GLU A 147 26.21 6.81 12.17
N GLY A 148 25.34 6.97 13.17
CA GLY A 148 24.64 8.24 13.47
C GLY A 148 23.30 8.41 12.78
N TYR A 149 22.75 7.38 12.13
CA TYR A 149 21.45 7.42 11.47
C TYR A 149 20.31 7.03 12.40
N ASN A 150 19.16 7.65 12.20
CA ASN A 150 17.92 7.29 12.91
C ASN A 150 17.23 6.13 12.18
N THR A 151 16.89 5.08 12.90
CA THR A 151 16.24 3.88 12.33
C THR A 151 14.71 3.94 12.32
N ILE A 152 14.10 5.07 12.74
CA ILE A 152 12.65 5.26 12.62
C ILE A 152 12.23 4.99 11.16
N THR A 153 11.17 4.19 10.99
CA THR A 153 10.78 3.63 9.71
C THR A 153 9.36 4.06 9.35
N PRO A 154 9.19 5.08 8.50
CA PRO A 154 7.90 5.44 7.91
C PRO A 154 7.32 4.31 7.06
N MET A 155 6.03 4.05 7.22
CA MET A 155 5.18 3.25 6.33
C MET A 155 4.06 4.13 5.79
N ILE A 156 4.05 4.36 4.49
CA ILE A 156 3.23 5.37 3.81
C ILE A 156 2.34 4.70 2.79
N ILE A 157 1.07 5.09 2.75
CA ILE A 157 0.13 4.74 1.69
C ILE A 157 0.24 5.83 0.61
N THR A 158 1.02 5.55 -0.44
CA THR A 158 1.38 6.57 -1.44
C THR A 158 0.21 7.01 -2.28
N ASN A 159 -0.76 6.13 -2.50
CA ASN A 159 -2.02 6.45 -3.18
C ASN A 159 -3.17 6.76 -2.21
N SER A 160 -2.85 7.31 -1.03
CA SER A 160 -3.81 7.59 0.06
C SER A 160 -4.98 8.49 -0.34
N ILE A 161 -4.81 9.32 -1.37
CA ILE A 161 -5.86 10.21 -1.90
C ILE A 161 -7.02 9.43 -2.55
N ASN A 162 -6.80 8.17 -2.94
CA ASN A 162 -7.80 7.33 -3.57
C ASN A 162 -8.77 6.67 -2.58
N PHE A 163 -8.51 6.83 -1.27
CA PHE A 163 -9.26 6.17 -0.20
C PHE A 163 -10.04 7.17 0.65
N GLU A 164 -11.17 6.72 1.17
CA GLU A 164 -12.05 7.53 2.01
C GLU A 164 -11.42 7.78 3.37
N SER A 165 -10.86 6.73 3.98
CA SER A 165 -10.12 6.85 5.25
C SER A 165 -8.93 5.89 5.33
N ILE A 166 -7.95 6.28 6.14
CA ILE A 166 -6.83 5.46 6.58
C ILE A 166 -6.77 5.59 8.09
N ASP A 167 -7.25 4.56 8.76
CA ASP A 167 -7.46 4.56 10.20
C ASP A 167 -6.34 3.76 10.89
N CYS A 168 -5.55 4.40 11.75
CA CYS A 168 -4.56 3.72 12.58
C CYS A 168 -5.28 3.11 13.80
N ILE A 169 -5.24 1.78 13.90
CA ILE A 169 -5.93 1.02 14.96
C ILE A 169 -5.04 0.64 16.13
N LYS A 170 -3.72 0.81 15.99
CA LYS A 170 -2.73 0.62 17.08
C LYS A 170 -1.74 1.77 17.11
N ASN A 171 -1.46 2.28 18.29
CA ASN A 171 -0.56 3.41 18.52
C ASN A 171 0.49 3.16 19.64
N ASN A 172 0.71 1.91 19.99
CA ASN A 172 1.63 1.48 21.03
C ASN A 172 2.67 0.52 20.44
N GLU A 173 3.19 -0.40 21.27
CA GLU A 173 4.07 -1.48 20.83
C GLU A 173 3.30 -2.45 19.91
N VAL A 174 3.95 -2.83 18.81
CA VAL A 174 3.43 -3.79 17.83
C VAL A 174 4.43 -4.88 17.56
N ASN A 175 3.91 -6.05 17.20
CA ASN A 175 4.65 -7.18 16.68
C ASN A 175 4.36 -7.34 15.18
N TYR A 176 5.12 -8.23 14.52
CA TYR A 176 4.80 -8.63 13.15
C TYR A 176 3.36 -9.12 13.06
N GLU A 177 2.71 -8.84 11.95
CA GLU A 177 1.35 -9.28 11.65
C GLU A 177 0.26 -8.76 12.61
N ASP A 178 0.58 -7.82 13.50
CA ASP A 178 -0.45 -7.05 14.18
C ASP A 178 -1.18 -6.16 13.17
N GLU A 179 -2.51 -6.17 13.16
CA GLU A 179 -3.28 -5.21 12.36
C GLU A 179 -2.96 -3.78 12.80
N LEU A 180 -2.59 -2.92 11.86
CA LEU A 180 -2.06 -1.59 12.15
C LEU A 180 -2.87 -0.47 11.50
N LEU A 181 -3.24 -0.63 10.22
CA LEU A 181 -4.09 0.32 9.51
C LEU A 181 -5.30 -0.40 8.90
N ILE A 182 -6.41 0.31 8.84
CA ILE A 182 -7.60 -0.07 8.07
C ILE A 182 -7.83 1.00 7.01
N ILE A 183 -7.91 0.57 5.75
CA ILE A 183 -8.05 1.43 4.57
C ILE A 183 -9.42 1.19 3.95
N LYS A 184 -10.20 2.27 3.75
CA LYS A 184 -11.57 2.24 3.21
C LYS A 184 -11.71 3.12 1.98
#